data_1d560f9759de487e839912f3fa047dc2
#
_entry.id   1d560f9759de487e839912f3fa047dc2
#
_cell.length_a   1.000
_cell.length_b   1.000
_cell.length_c   1.000
_cell.angle_alpha   90.00
_cell.angle_beta   90.00
_cell.angle_gamma   90.00
#
_symmetry.space_group_name_H-M   'P 1'
#
loop_
_entity.id
_entity.type
_entity.pdbx_description
1 polymer ?
#
loop_
_entity_poly.entity_id
_entity_poly.type
_entity_poly.pdbx_seq_one_letter_code
_entity_poly.pdbx_strand_id
1 'polypeptide(L)'
;RSVSAFLLNRSSDLSGCFRGLHALRRYDNGEERCIACKLCEAVCPAMAITIESHQREDGTRRTTRYDIDLTKCIFCGFCEESCPTDSIVETHIFEYHGEKRGDLYYTKDMLLAVGDRYEADIAAAKAADAKYR
;
A
#
# COMPACT_ATOMS: atom_id res chain seq x y z
N ARG A 1 26.18 20.93 -14.38
CA ARG A 1 25.03 20.42 -13.60
C ARG A 1 25.45 19.09 -13.01
N SER A 2 25.60 19.03 -11.69
CA SER A 2 26.09 17.82 -11.04
C SER A 2 25.02 16.73 -11.05
N VAL A 3 25.42 15.50 -11.28
CA VAL A 3 24.57 14.30 -11.30
C VAL A 3 23.85 14.10 -9.96
N SER A 4 24.43 14.61 -8.86
CA SER A 4 23.84 14.56 -7.53
C SER A 4 22.53 15.38 -7.38
N ALA A 5 22.38 16.49 -8.10
CA ALA A 5 21.13 17.26 -8.08
C ALA A 5 19.96 16.53 -8.76
N PHE A 6 20.27 15.64 -9.71
CA PHE A 6 19.27 14.83 -10.40
C PHE A 6 18.76 13.65 -9.53
N LEU A 7 19.58 13.20 -8.59
CA LEU A 7 19.25 12.07 -7.72
C LEU A 7 18.45 12.46 -6.47
N LEU A 8 18.47 13.73 -6.08
CA LEU A 8 17.88 14.22 -4.81
C LEU A 8 16.41 14.66 -4.91
N ASN A 9 15.84 14.76 -6.11
CA ASN A 9 14.51 15.39 -6.30
C ASN A 9 13.48 14.48 -6.95
N ARG A 10 13.55 13.16 -6.73
CA ARG A 10 12.76 12.19 -7.48
C ARG A 10 11.31 12.08 -7.03
N SER A 11 11.03 12.16 -5.73
CA SER A 11 9.67 12.01 -5.22
C SER A 11 8.79 13.23 -5.48
N SER A 12 9.39 14.45 -5.57
CA SER A 12 8.64 15.68 -5.83
C SER A 12 8.24 15.87 -7.29
N ASP A 13 8.91 15.18 -8.22
CA ASP A 13 8.69 15.32 -9.65
C ASP A 13 7.73 14.25 -10.22
N LEU A 14 7.23 13.36 -9.36
CA LEU A 14 6.29 12.32 -9.77
C LEU A 14 4.89 12.92 -9.99
N SER A 15 4.22 12.40 -11.01
CA SER A 15 2.80 12.70 -11.23
C SER A 15 1.97 12.31 -10.01
N GLY A 16 0.93 13.09 -9.67
CA GLY A 16 -0.03 12.72 -8.64
C GLY A 16 -0.72 11.37 -8.86
N CYS A 17 -0.74 10.90 -10.11
CA CYS A 17 -1.26 9.58 -10.49
C CYS A 17 -0.22 8.45 -10.43
N PHE A 18 1.02 8.72 -9.96
CA PHE A 18 2.03 7.69 -9.86
C PHE A 18 1.65 6.65 -8.82
N ARG A 19 1.79 5.38 -9.17
CA ARG A 19 1.49 4.23 -8.32
C ARG A 19 2.77 3.47 -8.03
N GLY A 20 3.26 3.60 -6.79
CA GLY A 20 4.47 2.96 -6.31
C GLY A 20 4.19 1.92 -5.24
N LEU A 21 5.10 1.81 -4.28
CA LEU A 21 5.04 0.80 -3.23
C LEU A 21 3.72 0.86 -2.45
N HIS A 22 3.14 -0.29 -2.19
CA HIS A 22 1.93 -0.44 -1.39
C HIS A 22 2.18 -0.18 0.10
N ALA A 23 1.18 0.39 0.75
CA ALA A 23 1.17 0.58 2.20
C ALA A 23 -0.18 0.20 2.79
N LEU A 24 -0.19 -0.29 4.02
CA LEU A 24 -1.40 -0.47 4.83
C LEU A 24 -1.49 0.64 5.88
N ARG A 25 -2.64 1.29 5.96
CA ARG A 25 -2.88 2.42 6.84
C ARG A 25 -3.53 2.00 8.16
N ARG A 26 -3.28 2.80 9.19
CA ARG A 26 -3.96 2.73 10.48
C ARG A 26 -4.88 3.93 10.68
N TYR A 27 -5.80 3.80 11.62
CA TYR A 27 -6.53 4.93 12.20
C TYR A 27 -5.64 5.68 13.21
N ASP A 28 -6.02 6.89 13.57
CA ASP A 28 -5.30 7.72 14.56
C ASP A 28 -5.18 7.07 15.93
N ASN A 29 -6.10 6.14 16.24
CA ASN A 29 -6.06 5.33 17.46
C ASN A 29 -5.06 4.15 17.39
N GLY A 30 -4.33 4.00 16.26
CA GLY A 30 -3.36 2.92 16.03
C GLY A 30 -3.96 1.60 15.54
N GLU A 31 -5.28 1.50 15.42
CA GLU A 31 -5.93 0.30 14.92
C GLU A 31 -5.78 0.19 13.39
N GLU A 32 -5.63 -1.03 12.89
CA GLU A 32 -5.59 -1.28 11.45
C GLU A 32 -6.92 -0.93 10.79
N ARG A 33 -6.88 -0.23 9.65
CA ARG A 33 -8.08 0.08 8.86
C ARG A 33 -8.66 -1.16 8.18
N CYS A 34 -7.82 -2.17 7.91
CA CYS A 34 -8.22 -3.36 7.17
C CYS A 34 -9.24 -4.20 7.95
N ILE A 35 -10.40 -4.44 7.34
CA ILE A 35 -11.48 -5.28 7.88
C ILE A 35 -11.51 -6.68 7.27
N ALA A 36 -10.47 -7.06 6.55
CA ALA A 36 -10.35 -8.38 5.91
C ALA A 36 -11.53 -8.74 4.98
N CYS A 37 -12.05 -7.78 4.23
CA CYS A 37 -13.15 -8.00 3.30
C CYS A 37 -12.74 -8.79 2.04
N LYS A 38 -11.42 -8.89 1.77
CA LYS A 38 -10.82 -9.60 0.62
C LYS A 38 -11.17 -9.04 -0.77
N LEU A 39 -11.76 -7.86 -0.88
CA LEU A 39 -12.07 -7.26 -2.18
C LEU A 39 -10.81 -7.00 -3.00
N CYS A 40 -9.74 -6.49 -2.37
CA CYS A 40 -8.46 -6.25 -3.05
C CYS A 40 -7.80 -7.54 -3.57
N GLU A 41 -7.95 -8.66 -2.86
CA GLU A 41 -7.50 -9.98 -3.33
C GLU A 41 -8.31 -10.43 -4.54
N ALA A 42 -9.64 -10.28 -4.48
CA ALA A 42 -10.55 -10.70 -5.54
C ALA A 42 -10.40 -9.90 -6.83
N VAL A 43 -10.14 -8.58 -6.73
CA VAL A 43 -10.03 -7.68 -7.89
C VAL A 43 -8.63 -7.68 -8.50
N CYS A 44 -7.64 -8.25 -7.84
CA CYS A 44 -6.25 -8.24 -8.30
C CYS A 44 -6.07 -9.06 -9.59
N PRO A 45 -5.78 -8.44 -10.74
CA PRO A 45 -5.66 -9.17 -12.01
C PRO A 45 -4.42 -10.07 -12.07
N ALA A 46 -3.41 -9.77 -11.26
CA ALA A 46 -2.16 -10.54 -11.19
C ALA A 46 -2.16 -11.59 -10.09
N MET A 47 -3.25 -11.71 -9.29
CA MET A 47 -3.30 -12.60 -8.11
C MET A 47 -2.09 -12.44 -7.20
N ALA A 48 -1.65 -11.18 -7.01
CA ALA A 48 -0.47 -10.85 -6.24
C ALA A 48 -0.73 -10.72 -4.74
N ILE A 49 -2.01 -10.63 -4.32
CA ILE A 49 -2.42 -10.40 -2.94
C ILE A 49 -2.95 -11.70 -2.35
N THR A 50 -2.52 -12.02 -1.14
CA THR A 50 -3.01 -13.18 -0.37
C THR A 50 -3.45 -12.71 1.01
N ILE A 51 -4.71 -12.99 1.39
CA ILE A 51 -5.28 -12.55 2.66
C ILE A 51 -5.85 -13.74 3.42
N GLU A 52 -5.41 -13.90 4.67
CA GLU A 52 -6.04 -14.76 5.65
C GLU A 52 -6.67 -13.92 6.75
N SER A 53 -7.82 -14.32 7.23
CA SER A 53 -8.59 -13.56 8.21
C SER A 53 -9.07 -14.44 9.36
N HIS A 54 -9.23 -13.83 10.52
CA HIS A 54 -9.88 -14.45 11.67
C HIS A 54 -10.96 -13.53 12.24
N GLN A 55 -11.88 -14.10 12.95
CA GLN A 55 -12.90 -13.38 13.70
C GLN A 55 -12.39 -13.15 15.14
N ARG A 56 -12.48 -11.92 15.62
CA ARG A 56 -12.18 -11.57 17.02
C ARG A 56 -13.37 -11.95 17.93
N GLU A 57 -13.14 -11.91 19.22
CA GLU A 57 -14.17 -12.14 20.24
C GLU A 57 -15.32 -11.12 20.18
N ASP A 58 -15.03 -9.90 19.72
CA ASP A 58 -16.03 -8.83 19.51
C ASP A 58 -16.86 -9.00 18.24
N GLY A 59 -16.66 -10.09 17.50
CA GLY A 59 -17.36 -10.39 16.25
C GLY A 59 -16.78 -9.66 15.01
N THR A 60 -15.81 -8.76 15.19
CA THR A 60 -15.17 -8.08 14.07
C THR A 60 -14.17 -9.00 13.37
N ARG A 61 -13.96 -8.74 12.07
CA ARG A 61 -13.00 -9.51 11.27
C ARG A 61 -11.70 -8.73 11.12
N ARG A 62 -10.56 -9.41 11.24
CA ARG A 62 -9.23 -8.84 11.03
C ARG A 62 -8.34 -9.80 10.24
N THR A 63 -7.30 -9.27 9.62
CA THR A 63 -6.32 -10.07 8.89
C THR A 63 -5.32 -10.70 9.85
N THR A 64 -5.10 -12.00 9.71
CA THR A 64 -3.94 -12.69 10.30
C THR A 64 -2.74 -12.57 9.37
N ARG A 65 -3.00 -12.62 8.06
CA ARG A 65 -1.99 -12.53 7.03
C ARG A 65 -2.47 -11.60 5.92
N TYR A 66 -1.59 -10.75 5.44
CA TYR A 66 -1.81 -9.88 4.29
C TYR A 66 -0.49 -9.73 3.55
N ASP A 67 -0.33 -10.45 2.47
CA ASP A 67 0.91 -10.48 1.71
C ASP A 67 0.69 -9.99 0.29
N ILE A 68 1.66 -9.25 -0.22
CA ILE A 68 1.71 -8.80 -1.62
C ILE A 68 3.02 -9.28 -2.24
N ASP A 69 2.91 -10.03 -3.32
CA ASP A 69 4.05 -10.38 -4.17
C ASP A 69 4.26 -9.27 -5.19
N LEU A 70 5.21 -8.36 -4.90
CA LEU A 70 5.52 -7.23 -5.79
C LEU A 70 6.14 -7.66 -7.11
N THR A 71 6.63 -8.90 -7.22
CA THR A 71 7.13 -9.43 -8.49
C THR A 71 6.01 -9.80 -9.46
N LYS A 72 4.80 -10.05 -8.94
CA LYS A 72 3.60 -10.30 -9.74
C LYS A 72 2.78 -9.03 -9.96
N CYS A 73 2.81 -8.10 -9.00
CA CYS A 73 2.03 -6.88 -9.03
C CYS A 73 2.33 -6.05 -10.28
N ILE A 74 1.28 -5.56 -10.93
CA ILE A 74 1.36 -4.67 -12.10
C ILE A 74 1.05 -3.20 -11.76
N PHE A 75 0.91 -2.87 -10.49
CA PHE A 75 0.65 -1.51 -9.99
C PHE A 75 -0.56 -0.84 -10.66
N CYS A 76 -1.63 -1.58 -10.86
CA CYS A 76 -2.84 -1.10 -11.54
C CYS A 76 -3.76 -0.23 -10.66
N GLY A 77 -3.59 -0.26 -9.34
CA GLY A 77 -4.39 0.52 -8.37
C GLY A 77 -5.78 -0.03 -8.06
N PHE A 78 -6.19 -1.15 -8.64
CA PHE A 78 -7.54 -1.71 -8.39
C PHE A 78 -7.75 -2.12 -6.93
N CYS A 79 -6.70 -2.56 -6.23
CA CYS A 79 -6.76 -2.87 -4.81
C CYS A 79 -7.08 -1.63 -3.97
N GLU A 80 -6.49 -0.49 -4.30
CA GLU A 80 -6.77 0.78 -3.63
C GLU A 80 -8.19 1.28 -3.92
N GLU A 81 -8.63 1.22 -5.18
CA GLU A 81 -9.98 1.64 -5.59
C GLU A 81 -11.08 0.77 -4.95
N SER A 82 -10.83 -0.53 -4.78
CA SER A 82 -11.82 -1.47 -4.22
C SER A 82 -11.89 -1.45 -2.70
N CYS A 83 -10.96 -0.80 -2.02
CA CYS A 83 -10.88 -0.83 -0.55
C CYS A 83 -11.92 0.10 0.09
N PRO A 84 -12.92 -0.42 0.83
CA PRO A 84 -13.97 0.40 1.41
C PRO A 84 -13.52 1.24 2.62
N THR A 85 -12.39 0.86 3.24
CA THR A 85 -11.86 1.52 4.45
C THR A 85 -10.61 2.34 4.18
N ASP A 86 -10.21 2.46 2.91
CA ASP A 86 -9.00 3.18 2.51
C ASP A 86 -7.74 2.67 3.26
N SER A 87 -7.68 1.36 3.42
CA SER A 87 -6.61 0.67 4.16
C SER A 87 -5.38 0.42 3.30
N ILE A 88 -5.57 -0.18 2.12
CA ILE A 88 -4.50 -0.40 1.15
C ILE A 88 -4.41 0.82 0.24
N VAL A 89 -3.21 1.34 0.07
CA VAL A 89 -2.91 2.48 -0.80
C VAL A 89 -1.63 2.24 -1.57
N GLU A 90 -1.52 2.81 -2.76
CA GLU A 90 -0.28 2.89 -3.52
C GLU A 90 0.35 4.26 -3.26
N THR A 91 1.62 4.25 -2.86
CA THR A 91 2.36 5.46 -2.48
C THR A 91 3.17 5.99 -3.65
N HIS A 92 3.80 7.15 -3.47
CA HIS A 92 4.77 7.67 -4.45
C HIS A 92 6.19 7.09 -4.25
N ILE A 93 6.36 6.08 -3.41
CA ILE A 93 7.65 5.44 -3.15
C ILE A 93 7.95 4.47 -4.29
N PHE A 94 9.07 4.68 -4.98
CA PHE A 94 9.58 3.77 -6.01
C PHE A 94 11.00 3.26 -5.69
N GLU A 95 11.62 3.77 -4.63
CA GLU A 95 12.97 3.44 -4.19
C GLU A 95 12.96 2.19 -3.30
N TYR A 96 12.61 1.06 -3.87
CA TYR A 96 12.71 -0.26 -3.25
C TYR A 96 13.24 -1.27 -4.27
N HIS A 97 14.03 -2.19 -3.80
CA HIS A 97 14.64 -3.24 -4.61
C HIS A 97 14.89 -4.49 -3.78
N GLY A 98 15.16 -5.58 -4.45
CA GLY A 98 15.58 -6.84 -3.83
C GLY A 98 16.67 -7.51 -4.67
N GLU A 99 17.57 -8.21 -4.02
CA GLU A 99 18.62 -8.99 -4.68
C GLU A 99 18.17 -10.43 -4.95
N LYS A 100 17.24 -10.91 -4.16
CA LYS A 100 16.71 -12.28 -4.21
C LYS A 100 15.20 -12.26 -4.45
N ARG A 101 14.69 -13.33 -5.01
CA ARG A 101 13.27 -13.46 -5.38
C ARG A 101 12.29 -13.22 -4.21
N GLY A 102 12.66 -13.56 -2.98
CA GLY A 102 11.81 -13.38 -1.80
C GLY A 102 11.80 -11.97 -1.21
N ASP A 103 12.78 -11.13 -1.58
CA ASP A 103 12.94 -9.81 -0.97
C ASP A 103 11.79 -8.85 -1.32
N LEU A 104 11.12 -9.07 -2.44
CA LEU A 104 9.96 -8.29 -2.89
C LEU A 104 8.61 -8.93 -2.51
N TYR A 105 8.62 -9.88 -1.61
CA TYR A 105 7.42 -10.45 -1.00
C TYR A 105 7.11 -9.69 0.29
N TYR A 106 6.20 -8.72 0.19
CA TYR A 106 5.87 -7.82 1.29
C TYR A 106 4.78 -8.44 2.17
N THR A 107 5.14 -8.67 3.42
CA THR A 107 4.21 -9.17 4.46
C THR A 107 3.40 -8.02 5.07
N LYS A 108 2.35 -8.37 5.81
CA LYS A 108 1.50 -7.41 6.53
C LYS A 108 2.29 -6.42 7.38
N ASP A 109 3.28 -6.90 8.13
CA ASP A 109 4.08 -6.05 9.03
C ASP A 109 4.93 -5.05 8.25
N MET A 110 5.50 -5.46 7.12
CA MET A 110 6.26 -4.58 6.23
C MET A 110 5.35 -3.50 5.63
N LEU A 111 4.16 -3.87 5.17
CA LEU A 111 3.19 -2.94 4.59
C LEU A 111 2.67 -1.93 5.62
N LEU A 112 2.44 -2.36 6.86
CA LEU A 112 2.07 -1.47 7.97
C LEU A 112 3.22 -0.54 8.35
N ALA A 113 4.46 -1.03 8.38
CA ALA A 113 5.62 -0.21 8.67
C ALA A 113 5.83 0.90 7.61
N VAL A 114 5.58 0.60 6.34
CA VAL A 114 5.57 1.61 5.27
C VAL A 114 4.45 2.63 5.52
N GLY A 115 3.25 2.19 5.84
CA GLY A 115 2.12 3.05 6.16
C GLY A 115 2.41 3.98 7.34
N ASP A 116 2.89 3.44 8.44
CA ASP A 116 3.21 4.20 9.65
C ASP A 116 4.31 5.25 9.40
N ARG A 117 5.30 4.91 8.56
CA ARG A 117 6.41 5.81 8.23
C ARG A 117 6.02 6.97 7.32
N TYR A 118 5.11 6.75 6.38
CA TYR A 118 4.76 7.69 5.32
C TYR A 118 3.31 8.19 5.40
N GLU A 119 2.62 8.00 6.53
CA GLU A 119 1.21 8.38 6.69
C GLU A 119 0.94 9.85 6.37
N ALA A 120 1.83 10.76 6.74
CA ALA A 120 1.68 12.18 6.47
C ALA A 120 1.65 12.47 4.95
N ASP A 121 2.57 11.85 4.21
CA ASP A 121 2.64 12.00 2.75
C ASP A 121 1.45 11.35 2.05
N ILE A 122 1.03 10.19 2.53
CA ILE A 122 -0.16 9.47 2.05
C ILE A 122 -1.42 10.30 2.27
N ALA A 123 -1.59 10.88 3.46
CA ALA A 123 -2.74 11.71 3.79
C ALA A 123 -2.77 12.98 2.93
N ALA A 124 -1.62 13.62 2.70
CA ALA A 124 -1.51 14.79 1.85
C ALA A 124 -1.86 14.46 0.38
N ALA A 125 -1.33 13.35 -0.16
CA ALA A 125 -1.65 12.89 -1.51
C ALA A 125 -3.15 12.59 -1.67
N LYS A 126 -3.75 11.89 -0.71
CA LYS A 126 -5.19 11.60 -0.68
C LYS A 126 -6.05 12.86 -0.63
N ALA A 127 -5.65 13.85 0.16
CA ALA A 127 -6.36 15.14 0.23
C ALA A 127 -6.28 15.90 -1.11
N ALA A 128 -5.14 15.85 -1.79
CA ALA A 128 -4.97 16.46 -3.11
C ALA A 128 -5.86 15.78 -4.18
N ASP A 129 -6.01 14.46 -4.10
CA ASP A 129 -6.79 13.65 -5.04
C ASP A 129 -8.30 13.66 -4.76
N ALA A 130 -8.72 14.11 -3.58
CA ALA A 130 -10.13 14.06 -3.13
C ALA A 130 -11.12 14.74 -4.10
N LYS A 131 -10.67 15.74 -4.86
CA LYS A 131 -11.48 16.43 -5.86
C LYS A 131 -11.70 15.65 -7.17
N TYR A 132 -10.96 14.56 -7.37
CA TYR A 132 -11.02 13.71 -8.57
C TYR A 132 -11.66 12.34 -8.32
N ARG A 133 -12.00 12.04 -7.07
CA ARG A 133 -12.62 10.77 -6.62
C ARG A 133 -14.09 10.91 -6.32
#